data_0d30e2cc039db7ac6ca2b8b23dd1f0de
#
_entry.id   0d30e2cc039db7ac6ca2b8b23dd1f0de
#
_cell.length_a   1.000
_cell.length_b   1.000
_cell.length_c   1.000
_cell.angle_alpha   90.00
_cell.angle_beta   90.00
_cell.angle_gamma   90.00
#
_symmetry.space_group_name_H-M   'P 1'
#
loop_
_entity.id
_entity.type
_entity.pdbx_description
1 polymer ?
#
loop_
_entity_poly.entity_id
_entity_poly.type
_entity_poly.pdbx_seq_one_letter_code
_entity_poly.pdbx_strand_id
1 'polypeptide(L)'
;MKPILIALLLLMVHGQAVSAGAKEVMTPYKNQKVLFDFYFDEPEKIASALYWVRSWLNPLMKSPYNESPDFLQVVILIHGTELVTLARKNEKKYQTIVDRMRYYADFGFRFKVCGLAMGDFGYRPQDLQDFVEIVPSAITELVHWQQQGYSLVRPQIYSKKFTVEEIR
;
A
#
# COMPACT_ATOMS: atom_id res chain seq x y z
N MET A 1 -47.19 66.14 28.94
CA MET A 1 -46.50 64.87 29.22
C MET A 1 -46.70 64.04 27.99
N LYS A 2 -45.62 63.76 27.18
CA LYS A 2 -45.66 62.92 25.98
C LYS A 2 -45.05 61.61 26.33
N PRO A 3 -45.68 60.43 26.02
CA PRO A 3 -45.04 59.12 26.24
C PRO A 3 -44.02 58.83 25.14
N ILE A 4 -42.83 58.47 25.55
CA ILE A 4 -41.75 57.99 24.69
C ILE A 4 -42.00 56.46 24.41
N LEU A 5 -42.26 56.14 23.17
CA LEU A 5 -42.41 54.77 22.72
C LEU A 5 -41.00 54.19 22.42
N ILE A 6 -40.52 53.29 23.27
CA ILE A 6 -39.25 52.56 23.04
C ILE A 6 -39.57 51.36 22.19
N ALA A 7 -39.22 51.41 20.91
CA ALA A 7 -39.26 50.24 20.01
C ALA A 7 -38.09 49.31 20.27
N LEU A 8 -38.35 48.15 20.84
CA LEU A 8 -37.35 47.12 21.08
C LEU A 8 -37.14 46.35 19.75
N LEU A 9 -36.02 46.62 19.08
CA LEU A 9 -35.63 45.91 17.83
C LEU A 9 -35.00 44.57 18.20
N LEU A 10 -35.76 43.46 18.11
CA LEU A 10 -35.23 42.10 18.24
C LEU A 10 -34.44 41.75 16.97
N LEU A 11 -33.12 41.81 17.07
CA LEU A 11 -32.23 41.21 16.06
C LEU A 11 -32.30 39.68 16.17
N MET A 12 -33.06 39.06 15.26
CA MET A 12 -33.02 37.62 15.05
C MET A 12 -31.68 37.26 14.37
N VAL A 13 -30.70 36.81 15.16
CA VAL A 13 -29.48 36.21 14.64
C VAL A 13 -29.86 34.83 14.15
N HIS A 14 -30.08 34.70 12.85
CA HIS A 14 -30.20 33.37 12.19
C HIS A 14 -28.80 32.74 12.19
N GLY A 15 -28.51 31.97 13.22
CA GLY A 15 -27.35 31.08 13.23
C GLY A 15 -27.55 30.00 12.13
N GLN A 16 -26.85 30.17 11.02
CA GLN A 16 -26.77 29.08 10.04
C GLN A 16 -26.00 27.94 10.71
N ALA A 17 -26.69 26.82 10.96
CA ALA A 17 -26.03 25.58 11.37
C ALA A 17 -25.15 25.13 10.19
N VAL A 18 -23.84 25.40 10.30
CA VAL A 18 -22.83 24.82 9.39
C VAL A 18 -22.89 23.32 9.63
N SER A 19 -23.43 22.56 8.66
CA SER A 19 -23.35 21.11 8.67
C SER A 19 -21.88 20.72 8.70
N ALA A 20 -21.42 20.23 9.84
CA ALA A 20 -20.04 19.77 9.99
C ALA A 20 -19.89 18.46 9.18
N GLY A 21 -19.17 18.55 8.06
CA GLY A 21 -18.75 17.38 7.28
C GLY A 21 -17.74 16.52 8.05
N ALA A 22 -17.19 15.51 7.37
CA ALA A 22 -16.14 14.66 7.94
C ALA A 22 -14.90 15.51 8.31
N LYS A 23 -14.28 15.19 9.45
CA LYS A 23 -13.07 15.86 9.91
C LYS A 23 -11.83 15.16 9.36
N GLU A 24 -10.96 15.91 8.71
CA GLU A 24 -9.61 15.42 8.39
C GLU A 24 -8.75 15.33 9.66
N VAL A 25 -8.04 14.20 9.79
CA VAL A 25 -7.15 13.94 10.93
C VAL A 25 -5.77 13.56 10.40
N MET A 26 -4.75 14.24 10.89
CA MET A 26 -3.35 13.93 10.62
C MET A 26 -2.81 12.98 11.71
N THR A 27 -2.75 11.68 11.40
CA THR A 27 -2.18 10.70 12.32
C THR A 27 -0.66 10.86 12.39
N PRO A 28 -0.04 10.92 13.58
CA PRO A 28 1.41 11.11 13.72
C PRO A 28 2.17 9.78 13.45
N TYR A 29 2.30 9.40 12.20
CA TYR A 29 3.06 8.22 11.80
C TYR A 29 4.55 8.37 12.11
N LYS A 30 5.17 7.34 12.70
CA LYS A 30 6.60 7.32 13.02
C LYS A 30 7.15 5.90 12.91
N ASN A 31 8.37 5.79 12.36
CA ASN A 31 9.19 4.56 12.39
C ASN A 31 8.44 3.30 11.91
N GLN A 32 7.66 3.40 10.86
CA GLN A 32 6.92 2.26 10.34
C GLN A 32 7.84 1.27 9.66
N LYS A 33 7.69 -0.01 10.05
CA LYS A 33 8.27 -1.17 9.38
C LYS A 33 7.13 -2.00 8.82
N VAL A 34 7.12 -2.27 7.53
CA VAL A 34 6.02 -2.97 6.89
C VAL A 34 6.48 -4.23 6.17
N LEU A 35 5.70 -5.29 6.37
CA LEU A 35 5.81 -6.57 5.68
C LEU A 35 4.58 -6.74 4.82
N PHE A 36 4.75 -6.67 3.51
CA PHE A 36 3.69 -7.00 2.55
C PHE A 36 3.75 -8.49 2.23
N ASP A 37 2.62 -9.18 2.42
CA ASP A 37 2.45 -10.59 2.08
C ASP A 37 1.67 -10.74 0.79
N PHE A 38 2.37 -11.06 -0.31
CA PHE A 38 1.79 -11.27 -1.62
C PHE A 38 1.57 -12.76 -1.85
N TYR A 39 0.30 -13.14 -1.93
CA TYR A 39 -0.14 -14.49 -2.23
C TYR A 39 -1.42 -14.43 -3.07
N PHE A 40 -1.29 -14.52 -4.36
CA PHE A 40 -2.40 -14.36 -5.30
C PHE A 40 -2.63 -15.61 -6.15
N ASP A 41 -3.87 -15.79 -6.57
CA ASP A 41 -4.34 -16.84 -7.48
C ASP A 41 -4.17 -16.47 -8.97
N GLU A 42 -3.89 -15.18 -9.27
CA GLU A 42 -3.67 -14.67 -10.62
C GLU A 42 -2.42 -13.77 -10.64
N PRO A 43 -1.46 -14.00 -11.59
CA PRO A 43 -0.21 -13.24 -11.64
C PRO A 43 -0.40 -11.71 -11.75
N GLU A 44 -1.40 -11.29 -12.52
CA GLU A 44 -1.68 -9.88 -12.80
C GLU A 44 -2.12 -9.09 -11.56
N LYS A 45 -2.60 -9.76 -10.51
CA LYS A 45 -3.02 -9.13 -9.24
C LYS A 45 -1.87 -8.40 -8.53
N ILE A 46 -0.62 -8.78 -8.80
CA ILE A 46 0.55 -8.07 -8.25
C ILE A 46 0.57 -6.59 -8.65
N ALA A 47 0.06 -6.21 -9.82
CA ALA A 47 -0.02 -4.81 -10.23
C ALA A 47 -0.87 -3.97 -9.27
N SER A 48 -2.00 -4.54 -8.82
CA SER A 48 -2.87 -3.92 -7.82
C SER A 48 -2.26 -3.97 -6.42
N ALA A 49 -1.53 -5.03 -6.08
CA ALA A 49 -0.81 -5.13 -4.81
C ALA A 49 0.31 -4.09 -4.69
N LEU A 50 1.04 -3.82 -5.76
CA LEU A 50 2.02 -2.72 -5.83
C LEU A 50 1.36 -1.34 -5.69
N TYR A 51 0.08 -1.19 -6.03
CA TYR A 51 -0.68 0.01 -5.70
C TYR A 51 -0.88 0.17 -4.18
N TRP A 52 -1.04 -0.92 -3.42
CA TRP A 52 -1.09 -0.86 -1.95
C TRP A 52 0.24 -0.38 -1.37
N VAL A 53 1.37 -0.86 -1.90
CA VAL A 53 2.70 -0.36 -1.53
C VAL A 53 2.79 1.15 -1.77
N ARG A 54 2.35 1.63 -2.94
CA ARG A 54 2.30 3.06 -3.26
C ARG A 54 1.38 3.84 -2.33
N SER A 55 0.22 3.27 -1.97
CA SER A 55 -0.76 3.92 -1.10
C SER A 55 -0.26 4.07 0.33
N TRP A 56 0.59 3.15 0.79
CA TRP A 56 1.29 3.28 2.06
C TRP A 56 2.43 4.30 1.98
N LEU A 57 3.23 4.26 0.92
CA LEU A 57 4.42 5.09 0.75
C LEU A 57 4.10 6.57 0.52
N ASN A 58 3.20 6.87 -0.43
CA ASN A 58 2.97 8.24 -0.89
C ASN A 58 2.57 9.23 0.21
N PRO A 59 1.69 8.91 1.19
CA PRO A 59 1.40 9.81 2.30
C PRO A 59 2.63 10.12 3.14
N LEU A 60 3.48 9.13 3.40
CA LEU A 60 4.68 9.29 4.23
C LEU A 60 5.72 10.22 3.58
N MET A 61 5.82 10.21 2.25
CA MET A 61 6.73 11.09 1.50
C MET A 61 6.28 12.56 1.46
N LYS A 62 5.00 12.83 1.78
CA LYS A 62 4.42 14.18 1.70
C LYS A 62 4.39 14.86 3.07
N SER A 63 4.25 16.21 3.05
CA SER A 63 3.98 16.99 4.27
C SER A 63 2.72 16.46 4.99
N PRO A 64 2.75 16.35 6.33
CA PRO A 64 3.78 16.83 7.25
C PRO A 64 4.91 15.81 7.52
N TYR A 65 4.86 14.57 6.99
CA TYR A 65 5.79 13.51 7.37
C TYR A 65 7.16 13.69 6.69
N ASN A 66 7.19 13.95 5.38
CA ASN A 66 8.39 14.17 4.57
C ASN A 66 9.46 13.07 4.73
N GLU A 67 9.02 11.82 4.90
CA GLU A 67 9.92 10.67 5.00
C GLU A 67 10.60 10.40 3.65
N SER A 68 11.90 10.15 3.67
CA SER A 68 12.60 9.65 2.49
C SER A 68 12.39 8.15 2.35
N PRO A 69 12.04 7.64 1.16
CA PRO A 69 11.80 6.22 0.95
C PRO A 69 13.01 5.35 1.31
N ASP A 70 14.24 5.87 1.18
CA ASP A 70 15.48 5.15 1.50
C ASP A 70 15.62 4.79 2.99
N PHE A 71 14.88 5.46 3.87
CA PHE A 71 14.89 5.18 5.32
C PHE A 71 13.70 4.31 5.77
N LEU A 72 12.79 4.00 4.86
CA LEU A 72 11.62 3.16 5.18
C LEU A 72 12.00 1.68 5.12
N GLN A 73 11.51 0.92 6.10
CA GLN A 73 11.81 -0.51 6.20
C GLN A 73 10.67 -1.32 5.61
N VAL A 74 10.87 -1.82 4.40
CA VAL A 74 9.86 -2.55 3.63
C VAL A 74 10.36 -3.92 3.19
N VAL A 75 9.60 -4.94 3.51
CA VAL A 75 9.79 -6.31 3.01
C VAL A 75 8.53 -6.72 2.27
N ILE A 76 8.70 -7.30 1.08
CA ILE A 76 7.62 -7.81 0.25
C ILE A 76 7.90 -9.28 0.00
N LEU A 77 7.04 -10.16 0.55
CA LEU A 77 7.11 -11.60 0.34
C LEU A 77 6.25 -11.99 -0.84
N ILE A 78 6.77 -12.85 -1.70
CA ILE A 78 6.12 -13.30 -2.95
C ILE A 78 6.13 -14.83 -2.95
N HIS A 79 4.92 -15.44 -2.95
CA HIS A 79 4.82 -16.89 -2.88
C HIS A 79 3.55 -17.50 -3.49
N GLY A 80 2.76 -16.71 -4.23
CA GLY A 80 1.64 -17.17 -5.04
C GLY A 80 1.96 -17.21 -6.52
N THR A 81 0.92 -17.21 -7.37
CA THR A 81 1.08 -17.24 -8.83
C THR A 81 1.81 -16.04 -9.40
N GLU A 82 1.79 -14.92 -8.68
CA GLU A 82 2.49 -13.68 -9.07
C GLU A 82 4.01 -13.84 -9.16
N LEU A 83 4.57 -14.89 -8.57
CA LEU A 83 5.98 -15.24 -8.66
C LEU A 83 6.45 -15.36 -10.14
N VAL A 84 5.58 -15.85 -11.03
CA VAL A 84 5.90 -15.99 -12.45
C VAL A 84 6.23 -14.64 -13.14
N THR A 85 5.79 -13.53 -12.58
CA THR A 85 6.09 -12.19 -13.11
C THR A 85 7.57 -11.83 -12.94
N LEU A 86 8.25 -12.46 -11.98
CA LEU A 86 9.68 -12.26 -11.69
C LEU A 86 10.60 -13.11 -12.53
N ALA A 87 10.07 -14.07 -13.27
CA ALA A 87 10.88 -14.91 -14.17
C ALA A 87 11.36 -14.08 -15.37
N ARG A 88 12.69 -14.06 -15.63
CA ARG A 88 13.32 -13.30 -16.73
C ARG A 88 12.72 -13.62 -18.08
N LYS A 89 12.36 -14.89 -18.33
CA LYS A 89 11.70 -15.33 -19.57
C LYS A 89 10.33 -14.67 -19.79
N ASN A 90 9.68 -14.19 -18.73
CA ASN A 90 8.36 -13.57 -18.75
C ASN A 90 8.43 -12.03 -18.71
N GLU A 91 9.63 -11.45 -18.61
CA GLU A 91 9.84 -10.00 -18.41
C GLU A 91 9.10 -9.16 -19.45
N LYS A 92 9.19 -9.52 -20.74
CA LYS A 92 8.50 -8.79 -21.81
C LYS A 92 6.97 -8.72 -21.58
N LYS A 93 6.36 -9.78 -21.06
CA LYS A 93 4.92 -9.81 -20.75
C LYS A 93 4.58 -8.90 -19.55
N TYR A 94 5.47 -8.87 -18.55
CA TYR A 94 5.23 -8.19 -17.28
C TYR A 94 6.11 -6.96 -17.08
N GLN A 95 6.68 -6.39 -18.15
CA GLN A 95 7.67 -5.31 -18.11
C GLN A 95 7.31 -4.19 -17.14
N THR A 96 6.10 -3.62 -17.26
CA THR A 96 5.65 -2.52 -16.38
C THR A 96 5.62 -2.90 -14.90
N ILE A 97 5.34 -4.17 -14.59
CA ILE A 97 5.33 -4.70 -13.22
C ILE A 97 6.76 -4.84 -12.71
N VAL A 98 7.64 -5.42 -13.53
CA VAL A 98 9.06 -5.62 -13.20
C VAL A 98 9.75 -4.27 -12.98
N ASP A 99 9.54 -3.30 -13.88
CA ASP A 99 10.11 -1.94 -13.77
C ASP A 99 9.68 -1.26 -12.47
N ARG A 100 8.40 -1.41 -12.08
CA ARG A 100 7.91 -0.84 -10.83
C ARG A 100 8.52 -1.51 -9.60
N MET A 101 8.70 -2.83 -9.63
CA MET A 101 9.36 -3.54 -8.53
C MET A 101 10.83 -3.15 -8.43
N ARG A 102 11.55 -3.05 -9.55
CA ARG A 102 12.93 -2.58 -9.61
C ARG A 102 13.06 -1.16 -9.05
N TYR A 103 12.17 -0.25 -9.44
CA TYR A 103 12.11 1.10 -8.89
C TYR A 103 11.98 1.12 -7.35
N TYR A 104 11.18 0.24 -6.76
CA TYR A 104 11.11 0.12 -5.29
C TYR A 104 12.35 -0.55 -4.69
N ALA A 105 12.94 -1.52 -5.38
CA ALA A 105 14.19 -2.15 -4.94
C ALA A 105 15.35 -1.14 -4.88
N ASP A 106 15.39 -0.16 -5.80
CA ASP A 106 16.37 0.93 -5.82
C ASP A 106 16.27 1.84 -4.58
N PHE A 107 15.11 1.88 -3.90
CA PHE A 107 14.94 2.51 -2.58
C PHE A 107 15.26 1.58 -1.40
N GLY A 108 15.77 0.39 -1.64
CA GLY A 108 16.07 -0.58 -0.60
C GLY A 108 14.89 -1.43 -0.13
N PHE A 109 13.76 -1.42 -0.85
CA PHE A 109 12.64 -2.34 -0.57
C PHE A 109 13.05 -3.76 -0.96
N ARG A 110 12.92 -4.69 -0.03
CA ARG A 110 13.41 -6.06 -0.19
C ARG A 110 12.31 -6.95 -0.73
N PHE A 111 12.49 -7.42 -1.96
CA PHE A 111 11.61 -8.40 -2.60
C PHE A 111 12.14 -9.82 -2.31
N LYS A 112 11.38 -10.60 -1.54
CA LYS A 112 11.76 -11.95 -1.12
C LYS A 112 10.82 -12.98 -1.73
N VAL A 113 11.40 -13.95 -2.41
CA VAL A 113 10.68 -15.03 -3.08
C VAL A 113 10.82 -16.32 -2.29
N CYS A 114 9.70 -16.99 -2.04
CA CYS A 114 9.65 -18.30 -1.41
C CYS A 114 10.35 -19.36 -2.29
N GLY A 115 11.41 -19.97 -1.77
CA GLY A 115 12.15 -21.02 -2.48
C GLY A 115 11.31 -22.28 -2.75
N LEU A 116 10.39 -22.64 -1.84
CA LEU A 116 9.47 -23.75 -2.06
C LEU A 116 8.55 -23.45 -3.25
N ALA A 117 7.86 -22.30 -3.23
CA ALA A 117 6.99 -21.90 -4.35
C ALA A 117 7.76 -21.76 -5.67
N MET A 118 8.99 -21.21 -5.62
CA MET A 118 9.86 -21.13 -6.80
C MET A 118 10.12 -22.51 -7.40
N GLY A 119 10.40 -23.52 -6.56
CA GLY A 119 10.58 -24.89 -6.97
C GLY A 119 9.32 -25.53 -7.55
N ASP A 120 8.16 -25.30 -6.92
CA ASP A 120 6.86 -25.78 -7.39
C ASP A 120 6.50 -25.24 -8.79
N PHE A 121 6.89 -23.99 -9.10
CA PHE A 121 6.77 -23.40 -10.44
C PHE A 121 7.89 -23.82 -11.41
N GLY A 122 8.83 -24.67 -10.99
CA GLY A 122 9.92 -25.17 -11.81
C GLY A 122 11.00 -24.15 -12.15
N TYR A 123 11.13 -23.08 -11.35
CA TYR A 123 12.17 -22.09 -11.49
C TYR A 123 13.37 -22.38 -10.59
N ARG A 124 14.53 -21.88 -11.00
CA ARG A 124 15.77 -21.86 -10.23
C ARG A 124 16.17 -20.42 -9.97
N PRO A 125 17.06 -20.12 -9.00
CA PRO A 125 17.48 -18.78 -8.68
C PRO A 125 17.91 -17.92 -9.87
N GLN A 126 18.66 -18.51 -10.83
CA GLN A 126 19.13 -17.82 -12.03
C GLN A 126 18.04 -17.46 -13.04
N ASP A 127 16.85 -18.05 -12.90
CA ASP A 127 15.71 -17.79 -13.79
C ASP A 127 14.95 -16.52 -13.38
N LEU A 128 15.21 -15.99 -12.16
CA LEU A 128 14.52 -14.81 -11.61
C LEU A 128 15.30 -13.50 -11.82
N GLN A 129 14.63 -12.39 -11.60
CA GLN A 129 15.21 -11.06 -11.63
C GLN A 129 16.30 -10.91 -10.55
N ASP A 130 17.30 -10.07 -10.79
CA ASP A 130 18.49 -9.91 -9.97
C ASP A 130 18.25 -9.11 -8.66
N PHE A 131 17.17 -8.34 -8.59
CA PHE A 131 16.80 -7.56 -7.40
C PHE A 131 16.02 -8.37 -6.34
N VAL A 132 15.71 -9.65 -6.59
CA VAL A 132 14.99 -10.49 -5.63
C VAL A 132 15.93 -11.34 -4.79
N GLU A 133 15.53 -11.59 -3.55
CA GLU A 133 16.19 -12.49 -2.61
C GLU A 133 15.40 -13.79 -2.50
N ILE A 134 16.05 -14.94 -2.64
CA ILE A 134 15.39 -16.23 -2.42
C ILE A 134 15.51 -16.61 -0.94
N VAL A 135 14.38 -16.94 -0.34
CA VAL A 135 14.29 -17.39 1.06
C VAL A 135 13.77 -18.82 1.15
N PRO A 136 14.11 -19.57 2.18
CA PRO A 136 13.68 -20.98 2.28
C PRO A 136 12.16 -21.16 2.19
N SER A 137 11.39 -20.33 2.90
CA SER A 137 9.93 -20.36 2.92
C SER A 137 9.36 -18.99 3.28
N ALA A 138 8.33 -18.55 2.56
CA ALA A 138 7.62 -17.31 2.89
C ALA A 138 6.97 -17.39 4.28
N ILE A 139 6.45 -18.55 4.69
CA ILE A 139 5.78 -18.69 6.00
C ILE A 139 6.79 -18.48 7.14
N THR A 140 8.00 -19.01 7.01
CA THR A 140 9.07 -18.78 8.00
C THR A 140 9.47 -17.29 8.04
N GLU A 141 9.57 -16.64 6.88
CA GLU A 141 9.85 -15.20 6.79
C GLU A 141 8.72 -14.36 7.40
N LEU A 142 7.45 -14.72 7.20
CA LEU A 142 6.32 -14.04 7.85
C LEU A 142 6.46 -14.01 9.37
N VAL A 143 6.84 -15.12 9.97
CA VAL A 143 7.06 -15.20 11.42
C VAL A 143 8.28 -14.36 11.81
N HIS A 144 9.38 -14.52 11.11
CA HIS A 144 10.64 -13.82 11.39
C HIS A 144 10.45 -12.29 11.38
N TRP A 145 9.90 -11.72 10.32
CA TRP A 145 9.77 -10.27 10.19
C TRP A 145 8.79 -9.66 11.20
N GLN A 146 7.70 -10.37 11.52
CA GLN A 146 6.79 -9.91 12.58
C GLN A 146 7.49 -9.88 13.94
N GLN A 147 8.35 -10.87 14.25
CA GLN A 147 9.17 -10.87 15.47
C GLN A 147 10.21 -9.72 15.48
N GLN A 148 10.62 -9.22 14.30
CA GLN A 148 11.47 -8.04 14.15
C GLN A 148 10.69 -6.71 14.22
N GLY A 149 9.38 -6.76 14.53
CA GLY A 149 8.53 -5.59 14.72
C GLY A 149 7.95 -5.03 13.41
N TYR A 150 7.93 -5.81 12.34
CA TYR A 150 7.22 -5.42 11.10
C TYR A 150 5.72 -5.67 11.22
N SER A 151 4.93 -4.68 10.80
CA SER A 151 3.48 -4.81 10.71
C SER A 151 3.10 -5.51 9.42
N LEU A 152 2.31 -6.58 9.54
CA LEU A 152 1.86 -7.36 8.38
C LEU A 152 0.72 -6.64 7.64
N VAL A 153 0.90 -6.49 6.34
CA VAL A 153 -0.13 -6.03 5.39
C VAL A 153 -0.33 -7.09 4.32
N ARG A 154 -1.54 -7.63 4.23
CA ARG A 154 -1.92 -8.58 3.19
C ARG A 154 -2.91 -7.91 2.23
N PRO A 155 -2.48 -7.51 1.02
CA PRO A 155 -3.38 -6.91 0.05
C PRO A 155 -4.48 -7.88 -0.38
N GLN A 156 -5.74 -7.45 -0.25
CA GLN A 156 -6.88 -8.18 -0.76
C GLN A 156 -7.32 -7.56 -2.09
N ILE A 157 -7.14 -8.31 -3.16
CA ILE A 157 -7.40 -7.84 -4.52
C ILE A 157 -8.68 -8.48 -5.05
N TYR A 158 -9.71 -7.66 -5.18
CA TYR A 158 -11.01 -8.05 -5.70
C TYR A 158 -11.24 -7.48 -7.09
N SER A 159 -11.97 -8.22 -7.93
CA SER A 159 -12.50 -7.68 -9.17
C SER A 159 -13.57 -6.62 -8.87
N LYS A 160 -13.48 -5.47 -9.53
CA LYS A 160 -14.52 -4.44 -9.43
C LYS A 160 -15.79 -4.93 -10.12
N LYS A 161 -16.91 -4.93 -9.39
CA LYS A 161 -18.22 -5.33 -9.92
C LYS A 161 -19.01 -4.16 -10.51
N PHE A 162 -18.66 -2.93 -10.09
CA PHE A 162 -19.36 -1.70 -10.47
C PHE A 162 -18.33 -0.62 -10.82
N THR A 163 -18.72 0.31 -11.67
CA THR A 163 -17.99 1.56 -11.89
C THR A 163 -18.20 2.53 -10.72
N VAL A 164 -17.39 3.57 -10.62
CA VAL A 164 -17.57 4.62 -9.60
C VAL A 164 -18.88 5.36 -9.81
N GLU A 165 -19.27 5.57 -11.07
CA GLU A 165 -20.50 6.27 -11.48
C GLU A 165 -21.77 5.53 -11.06
N GLU A 166 -21.72 4.18 -11.03
CA GLU A 166 -22.87 3.35 -10.62
C GLU A 166 -23.09 3.32 -9.10
N ILE A 167 -22.06 3.59 -8.29
CA ILE A 167 -22.12 3.40 -6.82
C ILE A 167 -21.95 4.67 -5.99
N ARG A 168 -21.70 5.84 -6.60
CA ARG A 168 -21.59 7.13 -5.90
C ARG A 168 -22.88 7.93 -5.90
#